data_54433e68b621566847884966f01d05f1
#
_entry.id   54433e68b621566847884966f01d05f1
#
_cell.length_a   1.000
_cell.length_b   1.000
_cell.length_c   1.000
_cell.angle_alpha   90.00
_cell.angle_beta   90.00
_cell.angle_gamma   90.00
#
_symmetry.space_group_name_H-M   'P 1'
#
loop_
_entity.id
_entity.type
_entity.pdbx_description
1 polymer ?
#
loop_
_entity_poly.entity_id
_entity_poly.type
_entity_poly.pdbx_seq_one_letter_code
_entity_poly.pdbx_strand_id
1 'polypeptide(L)'
;MKLYVAGSLFNEAEVAQRKLEGKLLRENFPQLDIFNPIDQPFNENKQSLPTPISIFECDTKAVEEADIFIADLTNEDPGVMVELGIAIYTNTKLIIGINSDIRLSSSNKYDIPTYGMNHYVLGAILKHGHFVKNFDEAIEIIKNFIN
;
A
#
# COMPACT_ATOMS: atom_id res chain seq x y z
N MET A 1 8.53 11.26 10.83
CA MET A 1 8.62 10.07 9.96
C MET A 1 7.62 10.21 8.84
N LYS A 2 7.97 9.74 7.65
CA LYS A 2 7.10 9.79 6.46
C LYS A 2 6.50 8.41 6.18
N LEU A 3 5.23 8.39 5.77
CA LEU A 3 4.50 7.17 5.43
C LEU A 3 3.91 7.32 4.03
N TYR A 4 4.13 6.31 3.18
CA TYR A 4 3.55 6.22 1.84
C TYR A 4 2.46 5.12 1.80
N VAL A 5 1.33 5.44 1.18
CA VAL A 5 0.21 4.50 0.97
C VAL A 5 0.11 4.14 -0.51
N ALA A 6 0.51 2.92 -0.86
CA ALA A 6 0.38 2.38 -2.20
C ALA A 6 -0.91 1.58 -2.35
N GLY A 7 -1.63 1.79 -3.42
CA GLY A 7 -2.84 1.01 -3.71
C GLY A 7 -3.57 1.51 -4.95
N SER A 8 -4.25 0.59 -5.62
CA SER A 8 -5.11 0.89 -6.75
C SER A 8 -6.19 1.93 -6.38
N LEU A 9 -6.48 2.85 -7.30
CA LEU A 9 -7.41 3.98 -7.09
C LEU A 9 -8.22 4.30 -8.34
N PHE A 10 -8.54 3.29 -9.15
CA PHE A 10 -9.13 3.47 -10.49
C PHE A 10 -10.64 3.24 -10.57
N ASN A 11 -11.26 2.75 -9.50
CA ASN A 11 -12.71 2.60 -9.40
C ASN A 11 -13.25 3.13 -8.07
N GLU A 12 -14.58 3.23 -7.96
CA GLU A 12 -15.23 3.83 -6.79
C GLU A 12 -14.88 3.13 -5.47
N ALA A 13 -14.79 1.80 -5.47
CA ALA A 13 -14.49 1.03 -4.27
C ALA A 13 -13.04 1.27 -3.81
N GLU A 14 -12.10 1.25 -4.73
CA GLU A 14 -10.68 1.53 -4.47
C GLU A 14 -10.47 2.97 -3.98
N VAL A 15 -11.12 3.94 -4.64
CA VAL A 15 -11.07 5.35 -4.21
C VAL A 15 -11.61 5.51 -2.79
N ALA A 16 -12.75 4.89 -2.47
CA ALA A 16 -13.33 4.94 -1.13
C ALA A 16 -12.39 4.30 -0.09
N GLN A 17 -11.78 3.17 -0.44
CA GLN A 17 -10.82 2.48 0.42
C GLN A 17 -9.57 3.33 0.68
N ARG A 18 -8.94 3.89 -0.34
CA ARG A 18 -7.75 4.78 -0.18
C ARG A 18 -8.06 5.99 0.71
N LYS A 19 -9.22 6.62 0.54
CA LYS A 19 -9.65 7.74 1.39
C LYS A 19 -9.86 7.31 2.84
N LEU A 20 -10.48 6.16 3.07
CA LEU A 20 -10.67 5.61 4.41
C LEU A 20 -9.34 5.32 5.10
N GLU A 21 -8.40 4.69 4.40
CA GLU A 21 -7.07 4.39 4.92
C GLU A 21 -6.31 5.66 5.29
N GLY A 22 -6.29 6.66 4.42
CA GLY A 22 -5.68 7.96 4.71
C GLY A 22 -6.29 8.63 5.95
N LYS A 23 -7.63 8.56 6.12
CA LYS A 23 -8.32 9.06 7.30
C LYS A 23 -7.87 8.31 8.57
N LEU A 24 -7.93 6.98 8.56
CA LEU A 24 -7.55 6.14 9.71
C LEU A 24 -6.10 6.34 10.12
N LEU A 25 -5.20 6.48 9.16
CA LEU A 25 -3.78 6.74 9.44
C LEU A 25 -3.60 8.09 10.14
N ARG A 26 -4.24 9.16 9.66
CA ARG A 26 -4.15 10.49 10.28
C ARG A 26 -4.75 10.54 11.68
N GLU A 27 -5.84 9.80 11.91
CA GLU A 27 -6.47 9.71 13.23
C GLU A 27 -5.60 8.92 14.23
N ASN A 28 -4.96 7.83 13.80
CA ASN A 28 -4.13 7.02 14.68
C ASN A 28 -2.71 7.58 14.86
N PHE A 29 -2.18 8.28 13.85
CA PHE A 29 -0.78 8.72 13.78
C PHE A 29 -0.65 10.19 13.34
N PRO A 30 -1.19 11.15 14.11
CA PRO A 30 -1.16 12.57 13.75
C PRO A 30 0.27 13.15 13.64
N GLN A 31 1.27 12.45 14.17
CA GLN A 31 2.69 12.82 14.12
C GLN A 31 3.39 12.38 12.82
N LEU A 32 2.76 11.56 11.98
CA LEU A 32 3.33 11.11 10.70
C LEU A 32 2.98 12.07 9.57
N ASP A 33 3.94 12.28 8.69
CA ASP A 33 3.73 12.91 7.39
C ASP A 33 3.28 11.82 6.40
N ILE A 34 1.99 11.84 6.02
CA ILE A 34 1.35 10.78 5.25
C ILE A 34 1.16 11.23 3.82
N PHE A 35 1.86 10.57 2.90
CA PHE A 35 1.63 10.70 1.47
C PHE A 35 0.66 9.60 1.00
N ASN A 36 -0.54 10.02 0.59
CA ASN A 36 -1.52 9.16 -0.04
C ASN A 36 -1.80 9.70 -1.45
N PRO A 37 -1.51 8.95 -2.52
CA PRO A 37 -1.71 9.42 -3.90
C PRO A 37 -3.12 9.92 -4.21
N ILE A 38 -4.17 9.34 -3.59
CA ILE A 38 -5.55 9.78 -3.81
C ILE A 38 -5.81 11.22 -3.34
N ASP A 39 -5.03 11.72 -2.39
CA ASP A 39 -5.17 13.08 -1.83
C ASP A 39 -4.39 14.12 -2.64
N GLN A 40 -3.64 13.71 -3.66
CA GLN A 40 -2.85 14.63 -4.47
C GLN A 40 -3.76 15.42 -5.41
N PRO A 41 -3.47 16.72 -5.66
CA PRO A 41 -4.33 17.62 -6.46
C PRO A 41 -4.68 17.07 -7.85
N PHE A 42 -3.77 16.35 -8.48
CA PHE A 42 -4.01 15.75 -9.80
C PHE A 42 -4.98 14.55 -9.78
N ASN A 43 -5.24 13.97 -8.61
CA ASN A 43 -6.29 12.97 -8.44
C ASN A 43 -7.65 13.57 -8.07
N GLU A 44 -7.68 14.80 -7.56
CA GLU A 44 -8.92 15.55 -7.30
C GLU A 44 -9.47 16.22 -8.55
N ASN A 45 -8.58 16.76 -9.41
CA ASN A 45 -8.97 17.48 -10.62
C ASN A 45 -8.43 16.78 -11.88
N LYS A 46 -9.27 15.96 -12.52
CA LYS A 46 -8.94 15.21 -13.74
C LYS A 46 -8.87 16.07 -15.02
N GLN A 47 -9.16 17.38 -14.96
CA GLN A 47 -9.12 18.26 -16.15
C GLN A 47 -7.68 18.65 -16.55
N SER A 48 -6.72 18.54 -15.63
CA SER A 48 -5.30 18.79 -15.92
C SER A 48 -4.47 17.62 -15.40
N LEU A 49 -4.51 16.51 -16.10
CA LEU A 49 -3.67 15.36 -15.76
C LEU A 49 -2.20 15.70 -15.97
N PRO A 50 -1.33 15.42 -14.98
CA PRO A 50 0.10 15.50 -15.15
C PRO A 50 0.56 14.46 -16.18
N THR A 51 1.77 14.64 -16.70
CA THR A 51 2.35 13.64 -17.60
C THR A 51 2.67 12.35 -16.81
N PRO A 52 2.70 11.18 -17.48
CA PRO A 52 3.13 9.95 -16.82
C PRO A 52 4.51 10.07 -16.15
N ILE A 53 5.41 10.85 -16.74
CA ILE A 53 6.75 11.11 -16.18
C ILE A 53 6.63 11.87 -14.85
N SER A 54 5.84 12.95 -14.81
CA SER A 54 5.72 13.75 -13.58
C SER A 54 4.99 13.00 -12.45
N ILE A 55 4.04 12.10 -12.77
CA ILE A 55 3.44 11.20 -11.78
C ILE A 55 4.53 10.27 -11.22
N PHE A 56 5.26 9.61 -12.11
CA PHE A 56 6.34 8.69 -11.71
C PHE A 56 7.39 9.37 -10.83
N GLU A 57 7.85 10.56 -11.21
CA GLU A 57 8.86 11.32 -10.45
C GLU A 57 8.33 11.74 -9.07
N CYS A 58 7.08 12.19 -8.98
CA CYS A 58 6.46 12.59 -7.73
C CYS A 58 6.32 11.41 -6.76
N ASP A 59 5.71 10.33 -7.24
CA ASP A 59 5.42 9.17 -6.40
C ASP A 59 6.71 8.42 -6.03
N THR A 60 7.65 8.26 -6.97
CA THR A 60 8.97 7.66 -6.70
C THR A 60 9.70 8.42 -5.60
N LYS A 61 9.75 9.75 -5.69
CA LYS A 61 10.38 10.56 -4.65
C LYS A 61 9.73 10.37 -3.29
N ALA A 62 8.40 10.30 -3.25
CA ALA A 62 7.68 10.09 -2.00
C ALA A 62 7.94 8.70 -1.40
N VAL A 63 8.06 7.66 -2.24
CA VAL A 63 8.44 6.30 -1.81
C VAL A 63 9.87 6.27 -1.29
N GLU A 64 10.82 6.88 -2.00
CA GLU A 64 12.24 6.95 -1.59
C GLU A 64 12.45 7.66 -0.25
N GLU A 65 11.62 8.66 0.03
CA GLU A 65 11.67 9.43 1.28
C GLU A 65 10.88 8.78 2.43
N ALA A 66 10.12 7.73 2.17
CA ALA A 66 9.27 7.09 3.17
C ALA A 66 10.06 6.24 4.18
N ASP A 67 9.77 6.43 5.45
CA ASP A 67 10.22 5.54 6.53
C ASP A 67 9.32 4.30 6.63
N ILE A 68 8.04 4.45 6.26
CA ILE A 68 7.01 3.40 6.30
C ILE A 68 6.32 3.34 4.94
N PHE A 69 6.22 2.15 4.37
CA PHE A 69 5.53 1.87 3.12
C PHE A 69 4.43 0.84 3.34
N ILE A 70 3.19 1.19 3.00
CA ILE A 70 2.04 0.28 3.05
C ILE A 70 1.57 0.05 1.62
N ALA A 71 1.36 -1.20 1.22
CA ALA A 71 0.87 -1.57 -0.10
C ALA A 71 -0.37 -2.46 -0.03
N ASP A 72 -1.45 -2.06 -0.69
CA ASP A 72 -2.56 -2.98 -0.98
C ASP A 72 -2.20 -3.83 -2.20
N LEU A 73 -1.97 -5.11 -1.95
CA LEU A 73 -1.55 -6.10 -2.95
C LEU A 73 -2.72 -6.95 -3.46
N THR A 74 -3.94 -6.68 -3.01
CA THR A 74 -5.13 -7.52 -3.29
C THR A 74 -5.43 -7.63 -4.78
N ASN A 75 -5.28 -6.54 -5.52
CA ASN A 75 -5.57 -6.47 -6.96
C ASN A 75 -4.32 -6.59 -7.85
N GLU A 76 -3.14 -6.77 -7.27
CA GLU A 76 -1.85 -6.87 -7.98
C GLU A 76 -1.63 -5.72 -8.99
N ASP A 77 -1.97 -4.48 -8.60
CA ASP A 77 -1.79 -3.32 -9.46
C ASP A 77 -0.32 -3.14 -9.87
N PRO A 78 -0.01 -2.99 -11.18
CA PRO A 78 1.36 -2.90 -11.65
C PRO A 78 2.11 -1.67 -11.13
N GLY A 79 1.42 -0.55 -10.87
CA GLY A 79 2.02 0.65 -10.28
C GLY A 79 2.48 0.37 -8.85
N VAL A 80 1.62 -0.24 -8.05
CA VAL A 80 1.94 -0.67 -6.68
C VAL A 80 3.12 -1.63 -6.64
N MET A 81 3.26 -2.53 -7.64
CA MET A 81 4.40 -3.45 -7.72
C MET A 81 5.72 -2.71 -8.01
N VAL A 82 5.69 -1.66 -8.83
CA VAL A 82 6.87 -0.80 -9.08
C VAL A 82 7.26 -0.05 -7.80
N GLU A 83 6.31 0.57 -7.13
CA GLU A 83 6.51 1.28 -5.86
C GLU A 83 7.07 0.36 -4.77
N LEU A 84 6.54 -0.86 -4.64
CA LEU A 84 7.07 -1.88 -3.73
C LEU A 84 8.52 -2.23 -4.04
N GLY A 85 8.86 -2.41 -5.31
CA GLY A 85 10.24 -2.66 -5.75
C GLY A 85 11.19 -1.53 -5.36
N ILE A 86 10.76 -0.27 -5.51
CA ILE A 86 11.52 0.91 -5.10
C ILE A 86 11.68 0.94 -3.58
N ALA A 87 10.61 0.74 -2.81
CA ALA A 87 10.67 0.72 -1.34
C ALA A 87 11.64 -0.34 -0.80
N ILE A 88 11.66 -1.53 -1.40
CA ILE A 88 12.61 -2.60 -1.05
C ILE A 88 14.05 -2.19 -1.40
N TYR A 89 14.25 -1.65 -2.61
CA TYR A 89 15.57 -1.24 -3.07
C TYR A 89 16.18 -0.11 -2.24
N THR A 90 15.37 0.84 -1.80
CA THR A 90 15.77 1.97 -0.95
C THR A 90 15.88 1.62 0.55
N ASN A 91 15.63 0.35 0.90
CA ASN A 91 15.67 -0.14 2.29
C ASN A 91 14.74 0.64 3.23
N THR A 92 13.51 0.90 2.80
CA THR A 92 12.47 1.48 3.67
C THR A 92 12.36 0.71 4.98
N LYS A 93 12.35 1.42 6.11
CA LYS A 93 12.49 0.83 7.46
C LYS A 93 11.37 -0.12 7.85
N LEU A 94 10.15 0.16 7.37
CA LEU A 94 8.99 -0.68 7.60
C LEU A 94 8.19 -0.82 6.30
N ILE A 95 8.05 -2.04 5.81
CA ILE A 95 7.24 -2.38 4.64
C ILE A 95 6.10 -3.30 5.07
N ILE A 96 4.86 -2.95 4.70
CA ILE A 96 3.66 -3.74 5.01
C ILE A 96 2.89 -4.00 3.72
N GLY A 97 2.75 -5.27 3.36
CA GLY A 97 1.90 -5.71 2.26
C GLY A 97 0.57 -6.25 2.78
N ILE A 98 -0.53 -5.70 2.29
CA ILE A 98 -1.89 -6.10 2.66
C ILE A 98 -2.49 -6.91 1.51
N ASN A 99 -3.01 -8.09 1.81
CA ASN A 99 -3.88 -8.80 0.89
C ASN A 99 -5.18 -9.16 1.61
N SER A 100 -6.25 -8.43 1.30
CA SER A 100 -7.55 -8.54 1.95
C SER A 100 -8.51 -9.48 1.23
N ASP A 101 -8.04 -10.31 0.30
CA ASP A 101 -8.86 -11.29 -0.38
C ASP A 101 -9.37 -12.35 0.61
N ILE A 102 -10.67 -12.29 0.90
CA ILE A 102 -11.33 -13.19 1.85
C ILE A 102 -11.25 -14.67 1.43
N ARG A 103 -11.02 -14.95 0.16
CA ARG A 103 -10.86 -16.33 -0.35
C ARG A 103 -9.59 -16.98 0.20
N LEU A 104 -8.58 -16.20 0.57
CA LEU A 104 -7.35 -16.71 1.19
C LEU A 104 -7.58 -17.26 2.60
N SER A 105 -8.65 -16.82 3.26
CA SER A 105 -9.00 -17.23 4.63
C SER A 105 -9.97 -18.41 4.69
N SER A 106 -10.52 -18.83 3.54
CA SER A 106 -11.51 -19.89 3.49
C SER A 106 -10.87 -21.24 3.17
N SER A 107 -11.07 -22.23 4.05
CA SER A 107 -10.95 -23.63 3.65
C SER A 107 -12.27 -24.08 3.02
N ASN A 108 -12.23 -24.62 1.83
CA ASN A 108 -13.41 -25.24 1.22
C ASN A 108 -13.42 -26.75 1.45
N LYS A 109 -14.59 -27.38 1.26
CA LYS A 109 -14.77 -28.84 1.47
C LYS A 109 -13.91 -29.73 0.56
N TYR A 110 -13.23 -29.16 -0.42
CA TYR A 110 -12.38 -29.86 -1.37
C TYR A 110 -10.89 -29.72 -1.08
N ASP A 111 -10.55 -29.00 -0.02
CA ASP A 111 -9.17 -28.72 0.36
C ASP A 111 -8.33 -28.14 -0.81
N ILE A 112 -8.97 -27.27 -1.60
CA ILE A 112 -8.30 -26.60 -2.72
C ILE A 112 -7.61 -25.34 -2.19
N PRO A 113 -6.26 -25.25 -2.26
CA PRO A 113 -5.54 -24.06 -1.86
C PRO A 113 -5.96 -22.86 -2.71
N THR A 114 -6.27 -21.75 -2.08
CA THR A 114 -6.49 -20.46 -2.77
C THR A 114 -5.17 -19.70 -2.81
N TYR A 115 -4.49 -19.76 -3.94
CA TYR A 115 -3.30 -18.92 -4.17
C TYR A 115 -3.75 -17.57 -4.73
N GLY A 116 -3.81 -16.58 -3.87
CA GLY A 116 -4.37 -15.27 -4.20
C GLY A 116 -3.36 -14.22 -4.66
N MET A 117 -2.08 -14.55 -4.86
CA MET A 117 -1.09 -13.59 -5.32
C MET A 117 0.15 -14.24 -5.96
N ASN A 118 0.88 -13.42 -6.70
CA ASN A 118 2.15 -13.82 -7.29
C ASN A 118 3.18 -14.18 -6.21
N HIS A 119 3.76 -15.39 -6.27
CA HIS A 119 4.70 -15.89 -5.25
C HIS A 119 6.01 -15.11 -5.19
N TYR A 120 6.45 -14.48 -6.27
CA TYR A 120 7.62 -13.62 -6.26
C TYR A 120 7.37 -12.36 -5.42
N VAL A 121 6.21 -11.76 -5.56
CA VAL A 121 5.78 -10.60 -4.76
C VAL A 121 5.60 -11.00 -3.29
N LEU A 122 4.94 -12.12 -3.02
CA LEU A 122 4.80 -12.65 -1.67
C LEU A 122 6.17 -12.89 -1.02
N GLY A 123 7.09 -13.51 -1.74
CA GLY A 123 8.46 -13.74 -1.27
C GLY A 123 9.20 -12.44 -0.94
N ALA A 124 9.01 -11.39 -1.74
CA ALA A 124 9.59 -10.08 -1.49
C ALA A 124 9.07 -9.47 -0.17
N ILE A 125 7.75 -9.51 0.05
CA ILE A 125 7.15 -9.01 1.30
C ILE A 125 7.62 -9.84 2.51
N LEU A 126 7.57 -11.16 2.43
CA LEU A 126 7.98 -12.03 3.55
C LEU A 126 9.46 -11.86 3.92
N LYS A 127 10.29 -11.47 2.96
CA LYS A 127 11.73 -11.24 3.18
C LYS A 127 12.03 -9.86 3.76
N HIS A 128 11.29 -8.83 3.33
CA HIS A 128 11.65 -7.43 3.61
C HIS A 128 10.65 -6.69 4.49
N GLY A 129 9.51 -7.30 4.83
CA GLY A 129 8.44 -6.63 5.56
C GLY A 129 7.46 -7.58 6.22
N HIS A 130 6.24 -7.11 6.38
CA HIS A 130 5.14 -7.82 7.00
C HIS A 130 4.00 -8.06 6.00
N PHE A 131 3.50 -9.29 5.96
CA PHE A 131 2.31 -9.63 5.20
C PHE A 131 1.11 -9.71 6.13
N VAL A 132 0.06 -8.94 5.85
CA VAL A 132 -1.16 -8.87 6.67
C VAL A 132 -2.42 -9.04 5.83
N LYS A 133 -3.54 -9.36 6.48
CA LYS A 133 -4.80 -9.66 5.81
C LYS A 133 -5.79 -8.49 5.79
N ASN A 134 -5.54 -7.46 6.56
CA ASN A 134 -6.42 -6.30 6.67
C ASN A 134 -5.65 -5.08 7.15
N PHE A 135 -6.31 -3.92 7.05
CA PHE A 135 -5.70 -2.65 7.40
C PHE A 135 -5.52 -2.46 8.92
N ASP A 136 -6.36 -3.07 9.74
CA ASP A 136 -6.24 -2.99 11.20
C ASP A 136 -4.96 -3.66 11.70
N GLU A 137 -4.58 -4.80 11.11
CA GLU A 137 -3.30 -5.45 11.39
C GLU A 137 -2.11 -4.56 11.00
N ALA A 138 -2.22 -3.82 9.89
CA ALA A 138 -1.19 -2.86 9.49
C ALA A 138 -1.05 -1.71 10.50
N ILE A 139 -2.17 -1.18 11.00
CA ILE A 139 -2.17 -0.15 12.05
C ILE A 139 -1.46 -0.64 13.32
N GLU A 140 -1.71 -1.87 13.75
CA GLU A 140 -1.05 -2.44 14.94
C GLU A 140 0.45 -2.60 14.75
N ILE A 141 0.90 -3.01 13.57
CA ILE A 141 2.34 -3.09 13.25
C ILE A 141 2.97 -1.70 13.31
N ILE A 142 2.34 -0.67 12.75
CA ILE A 142 2.84 0.70 12.77
C ILE A 142 2.93 1.22 14.21
N LYS A 143 1.91 0.98 15.05
CA LYS A 143 1.94 1.35 16.47
C LYS A 143 3.15 0.76 17.19
N ASN A 144 3.43 -0.52 16.97
CA ASN A 144 4.55 -1.21 17.57
C ASN A 144 5.92 -0.72 17.04
N PHE A 145 5.97 -0.26 15.81
CA PHE A 145 7.19 0.26 15.19
C PHE A 145 7.56 1.68 15.67
N ILE A 146 6.54 2.50 15.98
CA ILE A 146 6.74 3.90 16.39
C ILE A 146 7.04 4.02 17.89
N ASN A 147 6.54 3.10 18.72
CA ASN A 147 6.75 3.08 20.18
C ASN A 147 8.09 2.44 20.56
#